data_b8d744bfab4d1ae9d20c6e7bc2557d55
#
_entry.id   b8d744bfab4d1ae9d20c6e7bc2557d55
#
_cell.length_a   1.000
_cell.length_b   1.000
_cell.length_c   1.000
_cell.angle_alpha   90.00
_cell.angle_beta   90.00
_cell.angle_gamma   90.00
#
_symmetry.space_group_name_H-M   'P 1'
#
loop_
_entity.id
_entity.type
_entity.pdbx_description
1 polymer ?
#
loop_
_entity_poly.entity_id
_entity_poly.type
_entity_poly.pdbx_seq_one_letter_code
_entity_poly.pdbx_strand_id
1 'polypeptide(L)'
;MYQTRPDDYDAFRCIAGACPQTCCAAWEIVVDPDAQDAYLRLRHPLAQKLRRVMRVDADGDTYFAQSDGRCPFLCADGLCELQRTLGAQSLCRTCRDFPRWEVLLCDRVEQGLSLACPEAARQLLARTAPLRFVSVRIPDDGYVPGARERRLTEVLM
;
A
#
# COMPACT_ATOMS: atom_id res chain seq x y z
N MET A 1 3.87 -7.60 22.16
CA MET A 1 2.93 -7.20 21.11
C MET A 1 2.51 -8.42 20.28
N TYR A 2 1.33 -8.45 19.70
CA TYR A 2 0.87 -9.50 18.79
C TYR A 2 0.65 -8.95 17.39
N GLN A 3 0.96 -9.75 16.38
CA GLN A 3 0.61 -9.46 14.99
C GLN A 3 -0.47 -10.44 14.54
N THR A 4 -1.61 -9.91 14.08
CA THR A 4 -2.77 -10.69 13.65
C THR A 4 -3.07 -10.44 12.18
N ARG A 5 -3.26 -11.50 11.40
CA ARG A 5 -3.54 -11.40 9.97
C ARG A 5 -4.36 -12.58 9.46
N PRO A 6 -5.05 -12.43 8.32
CA PRO A 6 -5.72 -13.53 7.65
C PRO A 6 -4.75 -14.68 7.30
N ASP A 7 -5.25 -15.90 7.32
CA ASP A 7 -4.47 -17.11 7.02
C ASP A 7 -3.95 -17.19 5.57
N ASP A 8 -4.54 -16.41 4.66
CA ASP A 8 -4.16 -16.32 3.24
C ASP A 8 -3.33 -15.06 2.91
N TYR A 9 -3.02 -14.22 3.90
CA TYR A 9 -2.31 -12.96 3.71
C TYR A 9 -0.99 -13.11 2.93
N ASP A 10 -0.17 -14.11 3.31
CA ASP A 10 1.12 -14.36 2.66
C ASP A 10 0.97 -15.02 1.29
N ALA A 11 -0.15 -15.68 1.04
CA ALA A 11 -0.43 -16.35 -0.23
C ALA A 11 -0.84 -15.39 -1.35
N PHE A 12 -1.29 -14.18 -1.00
CA PHE A 12 -1.70 -13.19 -2.00
C PHE A 12 -0.58 -12.89 -3.00
N ARG A 13 -0.92 -12.90 -4.28
CA ARG A 13 -0.05 -12.50 -5.40
C ARG A 13 -0.83 -11.59 -6.34
N CYS A 14 -0.22 -10.45 -6.68
CA CYS A 14 -0.76 -9.55 -7.68
C CYS A 14 -0.70 -10.22 -9.07
N ILE A 15 -1.81 -10.15 -9.80
CA ILE A 15 -1.94 -10.70 -11.16
C ILE A 15 -1.55 -9.70 -12.25
N ALA A 16 -1.06 -8.53 -11.86
CA ALA A 16 -0.52 -7.48 -12.73
C ALA A 16 -1.43 -7.19 -13.95
N GLY A 17 -0.90 -7.32 -15.16
CA GLY A 17 -1.62 -7.05 -16.40
C GLY A 17 -2.85 -7.94 -16.68
N ALA A 18 -3.03 -9.03 -15.94
CA ALA A 18 -4.24 -9.86 -16.01
C ALA A 18 -5.39 -9.32 -15.12
N CYS A 19 -5.13 -8.25 -14.34
CA CYS A 19 -6.16 -7.65 -13.50
C CYS A 19 -7.19 -6.91 -14.35
N PRO A 20 -8.51 -7.12 -14.11
CA PRO A 20 -9.57 -6.44 -14.86
C PRO A 20 -9.63 -4.93 -14.57
N GLN A 21 -8.98 -4.49 -13.53
CA GLN A 21 -8.85 -3.08 -13.13
C GLN A 21 -7.41 -2.75 -12.78
N THR A 22 -7.11 -1.48 -12.54
CA THR A 22 -5.78 -1.04 -12.15
C THR A 22 -5.80 -0.34 -10.79
N CYS A 23 -4.83 -0.66 -9.92
CA CYS A 23 -4.57 0.10 -8.69
C CYS A 23 -3.87 1.45 -8.93
N CYS A 24 -3.56 1.80 -10.18
CA CYS A 24 -2.95 3.07 -10.57
C CYS A 24 -3.98 4.11 -11.01
N ALA A 25 -5.24 3.99 -10.57
CA ALA A 25 -6.32 4.92 -10.91
C ALA A 25 -7.31 5.10 -9.76
N ALA A 26 -8.02 6.23 -9.77
CA ALA A 26 -9.13 6.58 -8.89
C ALA A 26 -8.78 6.82 -7.41
N TRP A 27 -7.51 6.93 -7.04
CA TRP A 27 -7.09 7.31 -5.69
C TRP A 27 -5.72 7.96 -5.71
N GLU A 28 -5.44 8.81 -4.73
CA GLU A 28 -4.17 9.51 -4.62
C GLU A 28 -3.05 8.57 -4.15
N ILE A 29 -1.91 8.69 -4.81
CA ILE A 29 -0.72 7.88 -4.48
C ILE A 29 0.24 8.76 -3.70
N VAL A 30 0.23 8.61 -2.39
CA VAL A 30 1.19 9.27 -1.49
C VAL A 30 2.56 8.63 -1.66
N VAL A 31 3.57 9.48 -1.76
CA VAL A 31 4.99 9.11 -1.91
C VAL A 31 5.67 9.32 -0.56
N ASP A 32 6.09 8.25 0.07
CA ASP A 32 6.80 8.31 1.35
C ASP A 32 8.16 9.05 1.22
N PRO A 33 8.67 9.63 2.32
CA PRO A 33 9.90 10.45 2.29
C PRO A 33 11.12 9.72 1.71
N ASP A 34 11.27 8.43 1.99
CA ASP A 34 12.40 7.64 1.51
C ASP A 34 12.35 7.48 -0.01
N ALA A 35 11.16 7.20 -0.55
CA ALA A 35 10.93 7.12 -1.99
C ALA A 35 11.10 8.50 -2.66
N GLN A 36 10.59 9.57 -2.05
CA GLN A 36 10.76 10.93 -2.55
C GLN A 36 12.26 11.29 -2.68
N ASP A 37 13.04 11.03 -1.65
CA ASP A 37 14.47 11.27 -1.63
C ASP A 37 15.21 10.45 -2.72
N ALA A 38 14.84 9.18 -2.87
CA ALA A 38 15.38 8.33 -3.91
C ALA A 38 15.05 8.86 -5.32
N TYR A 39 13.82 9.31 -5.54
CA TYR A 39 13.39 9.89 -6.82
C TYR A 39 14.10 11.21 -7.16
N LEU A 40 14.33 12.06 -6.16
CA LEU A 40 15.06 13.31 -6.35
C LEU A 40 16.54 13.10 -6.71
N ARG A 41 17.16 12.04 -6.17
CA ARG A 41 18.56 11.67 -6.44
C ARG A 41 18.73 10.78 -7.68
N LEU A 42 17.63 10.31 -8.27
CA LEU A 42 17.66 9.37 -9.39
C LEU A 42 18.41 9.94 -10.59
N ARG A 43 19.38 9.19 -11.12
CA ARG A 43 20.12 9.48 -12.35
C ARG A 43 19.61 8.60 -13.49
N HIS A 44 18.41 8.91 -13.98
CA HIS A 44 17.73 8.16 -15.03
C HIS A 44 16.82 9.11 -15.84
N PRO A 45 16.50 8.85 -17.11
CA PRO A 45 15.56 9.68 -17.89
C PRO A 45 14.21 9.91 -17.21
N LEU A 46 13.69 8.94 -16.45
CA LEU A 46 12.45 9.09 -15.65
C LEU A 46 12.53 10.12 -14.52
N ALA A 47 13.74 10.53 -14.10
CA ALA A 47 13.89 11.51 -13.03
C ALA A 47 13.21 12.85 -13.33
N GLN A 48 13.25 13.30 -14.58
CA GLN A 48 12.58 14.53 -14.99
C GLN A 48 11.06 14.40 -14.90
N LYS A 49 10.50 13.27 -15.30
CA LYS A 49 9.06 12.98 -15.17
C LYS A 49 8.64 12.92 -13.71
N LEU A 50 9.40 12.18 -12.87
CA LEU A 50 9.16 12.09 -11.43
C LEU A 50 9.09 13.47 -10.77
N ARG A 51 10.11 14.32 -10.97
CA ARG A 51 10.13 15.68 -10.41
C ARG A 51 8.97 16.55 -10.90
N ARG A 52 8.51 16.34 -12.13
CA ARG A 52 7.40 17.11 -12.71
C ARG A 52 6.04 16.70 -12.16
N VAL A 53 5.84 15.43 -11.79
CA VAL A 53 4.54 14.91 -11.35
C VAL A 53 4.38 14.84 -9.83
N MET A 54 5.47 14.89 -9.08
CA MET A 54 5.39 15.01 -7.62
C MET A 54 4.87 16.39 -7.23
N ARG A 55 3.94 16.42 -6.27
CA ARG A 55 3.37 17.63 -5.66
C ARG A 55 3.32 17.45 -4.15
N VAL A 56 3.21 18.54 -3.45
CA VAL A 56 3.01 18.55 -2.00
C VAL A 56 1.62 19.14 -1.75
N ASP A 57 0.84 18.50 -0.91
CA ASP A 57 -0.49 18.97 -0.52
C ASP A 57 -0.43 19.97 0.65
N ALA A 58 -1.61 20.37 1.16
CA ALA A 58 -1.71 21.31 2.26
C ALA A 58 -1.21 20.77 3.61
N ASP A 59 -1.19 19.45 3.77
CA ASP A 59 -0.75 18.76 4.98
C ASP A 59 0.75 18.44 4.95
N GLY A 60 1.41 18.71 3.81
CA GLY A 60 2.84 18.50 3.60
C GLY A 60 3.18 17.12 3.01
N ASP A 61 2.20 16.33 2.65
CA ASP A 61 2.39 15.02 2.06
C ASP A 61 2.74 15.12 0.57
N THR A 62 3.74 14.38 0.14
CA THR A 62 4.10 14.28 -1.28
C THR A 62 3.25 13.23 -1.97
N TYR A 63 2.72 13.58 -3.14
CA TYR A 63 1.91 12.67 -3.95
C TYR A 63 2.20 12.78 -5.44
N PHE A 64 1.77 11.79 -6.24
CA PHE A 64 1.79 11.88 -7.70
C PHE A 64 0.54 12.58 -8.21
N ALA A 65 0.72 13.76 -8.84
CA ALA A 65 -0.36 14.46 -9.51
C ALA A 65 -0.93 13.60 -10.65
N GLN A 66 -2.21 13.31 -10.57
CA GLN A 66 -2.94 12.52 -11.56
C GLN A 66 -3.57 13.40 -12.64
N SER A 67 -3.80 12.83 -13.80
CA SER A 67 -4.64 13.39 -14.84
C SER A 67 -5.80 12.43 -15.11
N ASP A 68 -7.02 12.95 -15.08
CA ASP A 68 -8.24 12.16 -15.25
C ASP A 68 -8.31 10.94 -14.32
N GLY A 69 -7.85 11.12 -13.07
CA GLY A 69 -7.84 10.07 -12.06
C GLY A 69 -6.84 8.94 -12.35
N ARG A 70 -5.87 9.14 -13.24
CA ARG A 70 -4.87 8.13 -13.62
C ARG A 70 -3.47 8.53 -13.18
N CYS A 71 -2.75 7.56 -12.62
CA CYS A 71 -1.35 7.74 -12.28
C CYS A 71 -0.52 8.07 -13.54
N PRO A 72 0.39 9.05 -13.50
CA PRO A 72 1.22 9.42 -14.64
C PRO A 72 2.14 8.30 -15.13
N PHE A 73 2.37 7.27 -14.31
CA PHE A 73 3.20 6.10 -14.67
C PHE A 73 2.39 4.89 -15.14
N LEU A 74 1.06 5.01 -15.24
CA LEU A 74 0.22 3.95 -15.81
C LEU A 74 0.32 3.95 -17.33
N CYS A 75 0.87 2.89 -17.89
CA CYS A 75 0.99 2.69 -19.34
C CYS A 75 -0.35 2.24 -19.95
N ALA A 76 -0.44 2.29 -21.28
CA ALA A 76 -1.63 1.87 -22.03
C ALA A 76 -1.94 0.37 -21.89
N ASP A 77 -0.93 -0.44 -21.62
CA ASP A 77 -1.05 -1.88 -21.34
C ASP A 77 -1.45 -2.21 -19.90
N GLY A 78 -1.78 -1.20 -19.09
CA GLY A 78 -2.21 -1.36 -17.70
C GLY A 78 -1.07 -1.60 -16.70
N LEU A 79 0.19 -1.58 -17.13
CA LEU A 79 1.36 -1.79 -16.28
C LEU A 79 2.00 -0.46 -15.85
N CYS A 80 2.76 -0.52 -14.76
CA CYS A 80 3.47 0.62 -14.20
C CYS A 80 4.82 0.83 -14.90
N GLU A 81 5.05 2.01 -15.45
CA GLU A 81 6.32 2.40 -16.08
C GLU A 81 7.49 2.38 -15.10
N LEU A 82 7.29 2.85 -13.86
CA LEU A 82 8.32 2.83 -12.82
C LEU A 82 8.76 1.40 -12.52
N GLN A 83 7.81 0.52 -12.25
CA GLN A 83 8.09 -0.87 -11.93
C GLN A 83 8.78 -1.60 -13.08
N ARG A 84 8.32 -1.37 -14.31
CA ARG A 84 8.87 -2.00 -15.51
C ARG A 84 10.30 -1.54 -15.82
N THR A 85 10.58 -0.27 -15.56
CA THR A 85 11.87 0.35 -15.92
C THR A 85 12.91 0.26 -14.82
N LEU A 86 12.51 0.44 -13.57
CA LEU A 86 13.41 0.54 -12.43
C LEU A 86 13.28 -0.63 -11.44
N GLY A 87 12.31 -1.53 -11.67
CA GLY A 87 12.03 -2.66 -10.79
C GLY A 87 11.08 -2.33 -9.62
N ALA A 88 10.55 -3.36 -8.97
CA ALA A 88 9.57 -3.22 -7.88
C ALA A 88 10.14 -2.47 -6.67
N GLN A 89 11.45 -2.55 -6.42
CA GLN A 89 12.14 -1.85 -5.35
C GLN A 89 12.14 -0.33 -5.50
N SER A 90 11.83 0.19 -6.69
CA SER A 90 11.72 1.63 -6.95
C SER A 90 10.35 2.22 -6.60
N LEU A 91 9.38 1.39 -6.25
CA LEU A 91 8.05 1.84 -5.93
C LEU A 91 8.01 2.48 -4.53
N CYS A 92 7.26 3.57 -4.37
CA CYS A 92 6.92 4.10 -3.05
C CYS A 92 6.12 3.06 -2.25
N ARG A 93 6.10 3.22 -0.93
CA ARG A 93 5.46 2.28 0.01
C ARG A 93 4.00 2.01 -0.39
N THR A 94 3.23 3.05 -0.67
CA THR A 94 1.84 2.95 -1.12
C THR A 94 1.66 1.98 -2.28
N CYS A 95 2.50 2.07 -3.33
CA CYS A 95 2.41 1.20 -4.51
C CYS A 95 2.96 -0.20 -4.27
N ARG A 96 4.02 -0.32 -3.45
CA ARG A 96 4.69 -1.59 -3.18
C ARG A 96 3.86 -2.50 -2.29
N ASP A 97 3.21 -1.91 -1.28
CA ASP A 97 2.53 -2.66 -0.24
C ASP A 97 1.06 -2.94 -0.60
N PHE A 98 0.41 -2.11 -1.45
CA PHE A 98 -0.96 -2.36 -1.88
C PHE A 98 -1.13 -3.78 -2.51
N PRO A 99 -2.15 -4.52 -2.14
CA PRO A 99 -3.30 -4.21 -1.30
C PRO A 99 -3.10 -4.49 0.19
N ARG A 100 -1.89 -4.74 0.64
CA ARG A 100 -1.60 -4.98 2.05
C ARG A 100 -1.74 -3.69 2.84
N TRP A 101 -2.37 -3.80 3.98
CA TRP A 101 -2.44 -2.72 4.95
C TRP A 101 -2.04 -3.23 6.33
N GLU A 102 -1.57 -2.31 7.15
CA GLU A 102 -1.19 -2.56 8.53
C GLU A 102 -1.68 -1.44 9.41
N VAL A 103 -2.23 -1.79 10.57
CA VAL A 103 -2.65 -0.84 11.60
C VAL A 103 -2.05 -1.27 12.94
N LEU A 104 -1.37 -0.33 13.59
CA LEU A 104 -0.87 -0.48 14.94
C LEU A 104 -1.96 -0.06 15.92
N LEU A 105 -2.39 -1.00 16.75
CA LEU A 105 -3.35 -0.78 17.84
C LEU A 105 -2.64 -1.14 19.16
N CYS A 106 -2.71 -0.28 20.14
CA CYS A 106 -2.13 -0.42 21.48
C CYS A 106 -1.13 -1.57 21.72
N ASP A 107 -1.59 -2.81 21.70
CA ASP A 107 -0.84 -4.02 22.04
C ASP A 107 -0.68 -4.99 20.86
N ARG A 108 -1.18 -4.62 19.67
CA ARG A 108 -1.19 -5.49 18.50
C ARG A 108 -1.03 -4.73 17.19
N VAL A 109 -0.52 -5.45 16.21
CA VAL A 109 -0.50 -5.05 14.82
C VAL A 109 -1.54 -5.88 14.06
N GLU A 110 -2.47 -5.23 13.39
CA GLU A 110 -3.42 -5.90 12.52
C GLU A 110 -3.03 -5.68 11.06
N GLN A 111 -3.01 -6.76 10.30
CA GLN A 111 -2.70 -6.76 8.88
C GLN A 111 -3.85 -7.35 8.07
N GLY A 112 -4.03 -6.87 6.86
CA GLY A 112 -5.05 -7.39 5.96
C GLY A 112 -4.81 -7.05 4.50
N LEU A 113 -5.74 -7.47 3.67
CA LEU A 113 -5.78 -7.15 2.25
C LEU A 113 -6.98 -6.24 1.97
N SER A 114 -6.71 -5.11 1.32
CA SER A 114 -7.76 -4.18 0.92
C SER A 114 -8.63 -4.79 -0.17
N LEU A 115 -9.94 -4.82 0.05
CA LEU A 115 -10.93 -5.27 -0.94
C LEU A 115 -11.15 -4.27 -2.09
N ALA A 116 -10.51 -3.11 -2.04
CA ALA A 116 -10.37 -2.24 -3.20
C ALA A 116 -9.49 -2.88 -4.31
N CYS A 117 -8.72 -3.93 -3.97
CA CYS A 117 -8.03 -4.77 -4.95
C CYS A 117 -8.99 -5.85 -5.47
N PRO A 118 -9.34 -5.86 -6.78
CA PRO A 118 -10.26 -6.86 -7.34
C PRO A 118 -9.78 -8.30 -7.14
N GLU A 119 -8.47 -8.54 -7.19
CA GLU A 119 -7.94 -9.88 -7.00
C GLU A 119 -8.01 -10.32 -5.53
N ALA A 120 -7.77 -9.43 -4.56
CA ALA A 120 -7.96 -9.74 -3.15
C ALA A 120 -9.44 -10.04 -2.86
N ALA A 121 -10.36 -9.24 -3.39
CA ALA A 121 -11.80 -9.47 -3.26
C ALA A 121 -12.21 -10.79 -3.91
N ARG A 122 -11.73 -11.09 -5.12
CA ARG A 122 -12.01 -12.35 -5.83
C ARG A 122 -11.53 -13.56 -5.02
N GLN A 123 -10.31 -13.51 -4.48
CA GLN A 123 -9.75 -14.60 -3.66
C GLN A 123 -10.60 -14.82 -2.41
N LEU A 124 -10.98 -13.75 -1.71
CA LEU A 124 -11.84 -13.85 -0.52
C LEU A 124 -13.20 -14.47 -0.87
N LEU A 125 -13.86 -14.00 -1.93
CA LEU A 125 -15.17 -14.51 -2.36
C LEU A 125 -15.14 -15.93 -2.90
N ALA A 126 -14.01 -16.38 -3.41
CA ALA A 126 -13.84 -17.75 -3.92
C ALA A 126 -13.53 -18.76 -2.80
N ARG A 127 -13.38 -18.34 -1.55
CA ARG A 127 -13.10 -19.26 -0.43
C ARG A 127 -14.29 -20.18 -0.18
N THR A 128 -13.99 -21.46 -0.01
CA THR A 128 -14.97 -22.46 0.44
C THR A 128 -14.88 -22.73 1.94
N ALA A 129 -13.76 -22.37 2.55
CA ALA A 129 -13.56 -22.46 4.00
C ALA A 129 -13.68 -21.08 4.66
N PRO A 130 -14.15 -21.00 5.91
CA PRO A 130 -14.17 -19.74 6.66
C PRO A 130 -12.79 -19.09 6.76
N LEU A 131 -12.76 -17.77 6.68
CA LEU A 131 -11.54 -16.99 6.93
C LEU A 131 -11.09 -17.21 8.39
N ARG A 132 -9.82 -17.50 8.57
CA ARG A 132 -9.20 -17.63 9.89
C ARG A 132 -8.17 -16.51 10.07
N PHE A 133 -8.00 -16.08 11.31
CA PHE A 133 -6.95 -15.15 11.68
C PHE A 133 -5.86 -15.86 12.45
N VAL A 134 -4.62 -15.60 12.09
CA VAL A 134 -3.43 -16.14 12.75
C VAL A 134 -2.78 -15.01 13.54
N SER A 135 -2.54 -15.25 14.82
CA SER A 135 -1.83 -14.32 15.68
C SER A 135 -0.47 -14.90 16.07
N VAL A 136 0.58 -14.12 15.89
CA VAL A 136 1.94 -14.45 16.29
C VAL A 136 2.48 -13.39 17.24
N ARG A 137 3.29 -13.82 18.21
CA ARG A 137 3.97 -12.87 19.10
C ARG A 137 5.16 -12.26 18.38
N ILE A 138 5.22 -10.94 18.36
CA ILE A 138 6.34 -10.17 17.81
C ILE A 138 7.01 -9.36 18.94
N PRO A 139 8.27 -8.94 18.76
CA PRO A 139 8.92 -8.01 19.67
C PRO A 139 8.08 -6.76 19.88
N ASP A 140 8.11 -6.23 21.09
CA ASP A 140 7.54 -4.92 21.38
C ASP A 140 8.56 -3.86 20.98
N ASP A 141 8.17 -2.95 20.11
CA ASP A 141 9.00 -1.83 19.64
C ASP A 141 8.98 -0.64 20.62
N GLY A 142 8.30 -0.79 21.77
CA GLY A 142 8.16 0.27 22.75
C GLY A 142 7.12 1.34 22.38
N TYR A 143 6.27 1.07 21.41
CA TYR A 143 5.18 1.99 21.06
C TYR A 143 4.24 2.21 22.24
N VAL A 144 4.02 3.47 22.60
CA VAL A 144 3.08 3.89 23.65
C VAL A 144 1.86 4.55 22.98
N PRO A 145 0.71 3.88 22.97
CA PRO A 145 -0.49 4.42 22.33
C PRO A 145 -0.97 5.71 23.00
N GLY A 146 -1.42 6.65 22.19
CA GLY A 146 -2.05 7.88 22.66
C GLY A 146 -3.40 7.64 23.35
N ALA A 147 -3.90 8.62 24.10
CA ALA A 147 -5.15 8.47 24.85
C ALA A 147 -6.36 8.17 23.95
N ARG A 148 -6.37 8.70 22.72
CA ARG A 148 -7.44 8.46 21.73
C ARG A 148 -7.43 7.01 21.22
N GLU A 149 -6.25 6.45 20.98
CA GLU A 149 -6.09 5.07 20.50
C GLU A 149 -6.48 4.06 21.57
N ARG A 150 -6.13 4.31 22.84
CA ARG A 150 -6.57 3.48 23.97
C ARG A 150 -8.09 3.40 24.07
N ARG A 151 -8.79 4.54 23.92
CA ARG A 151 -10.26 4.58 23.93
C ARG A 151 -10.88 3.80 22.77
N LEU A 152 -10.30 3.87 21.58
CA LEU A 152 -10.79 3.12 20.42
C LEU A 152 -10.65 1.61 20.63
N THR A 153 -9.55 1.17 21.24
CA THR A 153 -9.34 -0.25 21.53
C THR A 153 -10.31 -0.78 22.58
N GLU A 154 -10.65 0.03 23.62
CA GLU A 154 -11.63 -0.34 24.65
C GLU A 154 -13.06 -0.49 24.08
N VAL A 155 -13.40 0.22 23.02
CA VAL A 155 -14.72 0.14 22.37
C VAL A 155 -14.82 -1.05 21.41
N LEU A 156 -13.70 -1.53 20.87
CA LEU A 156 -13.66 -2.61 19.88
C LEU A 156 -13.43 -4.00 20.50
N MET A 157 -13.19 -4.11 21.78
CA MET A 157 -13.08 -5.36 22.55
C MET A 157 -14.36 -5.66 23.32
#